data_8e19a02ecb0206d08be329639b995c1b
#
_entry.id   8e19a02ecb0206d08be329639b995c1b
#
_cell.length_a   1.000
_cell.length_b   1.000
_cell.length_c   1.000
_cell.angle_alpha   90.00
_cell.angle_beta   90.00
_cell.angle_gamma   90.00
#
_symmetry.space_group_name_H-M   'P 1'
#
loop_
_entity.id
_entity.type
_entity.pdbx_description
1 polymer ?
#
loop_
_entity_poly.entity_id
_entity_poly.type
_entity_poly.pdbx_seq_one_letter_code
_entity_poly.pdbx_strand_id
1 'polypeptide(L)'
;PSRDYNTSTFPESDREMGNKSYGLAWDMDTQLAWAKLRTTVGWDHISDYTRHDHDIWYTELSCTYGDISGRCTRGGLGHISQAVDNYTFKTRLDWQKFTVGNVSHQPYFGAEYIYSDAWTERHNQSESYVINAAGKKTNHTIYHKGKGSLGIDNYTLYMADRISWRNVSLMPGVRYDYDNYLSNHNISPRFMTEWDIFADQTSMITAGYNRYYGGNILDMGLRDIRNSWTESVSGNKTLTRYQDLKTPYNDELAMGLQQKIGKNVIARANYVYREAHDQISKSSRTDSATKTTITEYNNDGKTKTHSFNLSFELAEPLHISQVDINPQIVFSYIKSKGNLSLNNGYEESNTGDNRVVYNGNLVSYDSVPVADFNNPLKISLNMDFTHQPSGLVWANTLTWQEARKARIILGKMNAQYISEYSDYKQYVDEKLDSSLTWDTRLSWTPQFLKQQNLTISADILNVLDSKTAVDTTNTGVATYASGRTFWLDVSMKF
;
A
#
# COMPACT_ATOMS: atom_id res chain seq x y z
N PRO A 1 -21.33 -4.47 -11.10
CA PRO A 1 -21.38 -3.02 -11.31
C PRO A 1 -21.48 -2.31 -9.97
N SER A 2 -20.47 -1.51 -9.61
CA SER A 2 -20.54 -0.65 -8.44
C SER A 2 -21.22 0.65 -8.84
N ARG A 3 -22.35 0.98 -8.23
CA ARG A 3 -22.98 2.29 -8.37
C ARG A 3 -22.47 3.20 -7.28
N ASP A 4 -21.76 4.26 -7.65
CA ASP A 4 -21.38 5.32 -6.74
C ASP A 4 -22.59 6.23 -6.51
N TYR A 5 -23.34 5.97 -5.46
CA TYR A 5 -24.41 6.88 -5.00
C TYR A 5 -23.80 8.02 -4.17
N ASN A 6 -23.08 8.91 -4.81
CA ASN A 6 -22.81 10.21 -4.20
C ASN A 6 -24.00 11.11 -4.51
N THR A 7 -24.48 11.92 -3.55
CA THR A 7 -25.60 12.86 -3.72
C THR A 7 -25.40 13.86 -4.85
N SER A 8 -24.22 13.95 -5.44
CA SER A 8 -23.87 14.76 -6.59
C SER A 8 -23.71 13.97 -7.90
N THR A 9 -23.94 12.66 -7.91
CA THR A 9 -23.73 11.78 -9.07
C THR A 9 -25.07 11.15 -9.46
N PHE A 10 -25.43 11.28 -10.73
CA PHE A 10 -26.71 10.79 -11.28
C PHE A 10 -26.59 9.36 -11.83
N PRO A 11 -27.73 8.65 -12.02
CA PRO A 11 -27.75 7.31 -12.61
C PRO A 11 -27.02 7.19 -13.96
N GLU A 12 -26.98 8.28 -14.72
CA GLU A 12 -26.25 8.33 -16.01
C GLU A 12 -24.73 8.28 -15.86
N SER A 13 -24.20 8.28 -14.64
CA SER A 13 -22.77 8.16 -14.34
C SER A 13 -22.35 6.74 -13.95
N ASP A 14 -23.16 5.74 -14.25
CA ASP A 14 -22.85 4.34 -13.98
C ASP A 14 -21.55 3.94 -14.67
N ARG A 15 -20.70 3.24 -13.94
CA ARG A 15 -19.46 2.67 -14.45
C ARG A 15 -19.36 1.18 -14.10
N GLU A 16 -18.86 0.44 -15.04
CA GLU A 16 -18.45 -0.94 -14.85
C GLU A 16 -16.93 -1.00 -14.76
N MET A 17 -16.42 -1.70 -13.75
CA MET A 17 -15.01 -1.98 -13.59
C MET A 17 -14.82 -3.48 -13.46
N GLY A 18 -13.82 -4.00 -14.12
CA GLY A 18 -13.47 -5.41 -14.00
C GLY A 18 -11.97 -5.62 -14.10
N ASN A 19 -11.49 -6.65 -13.42
CA ASN A 19 -10.14 -7.13 -13.59
C ASN A 19 -10.12 -8.64 -13.85
N LYS A 20 -9.06 -9.10 -14.50
CA LYS A 20 -8.77 -10.53 -14.70
C LYS A 20 -7.29 -10.73 -14.43
N SER A 21 -6.99 -11.81 -13.71
CA SER A 21 -5.62 -12.21 -13.44
C SER A 21 -5.53 -13.72 -13.58
N TYR A 22 -4.55 -14.19 -14.33
CA TYR A 22 -4.22 -15.60 -14.45
C TYR A 22 -2.73 -15.75 -14.77
N GLY A 23 -2.17 -16.89 -14.40
CA GLY A 23 -0.75 -17.12 -14.64
C GLY A 23 -0.38 -18.59 -14.50
N LEU A 24 0.83 -18.88 -14.93
CA LEU A 24 1.46 -20.17 -14.84
C LEU A 24 2.88 -19.98 -14.32
N ALA A 25 3.25 -20.77 -13.32
CA ALA A 25 4.61 -20.82 -12.82
C ALA A 25 5.10 -22.28 -12.75
N TRP A 26 6.35 -22.48 -13.10
CA TRP A 26 7.04 -23.75 -12.94
C TRP A 26 8.27 -23.53 -12.07
N ASP A 27 8.29 -24.23 -10.93
CA ASP A 27 9.37 -24.19 -9.98
C ASP A 27 10.12 -25.51 -10.03
N MET A 28 11.45 -25.43 -10.12
CA MET A 28 12.35 -26.58 -10.13
C MET A 28 13.41 -26.44 -9.06
N ASP A 29 13.48 -27.44 -8.20
CA ASP A 29 14.52 -27.61 -7.19
C ASP A 29 15.48 -28.73 -7.63
N THR A 30 16.72 -28.38 -7.93
CA THR A 30 17.76 -29.32 -8.30
C THR A 30 18.81 -29.44 -7.21
N GLN A 31 18.95 -30.64 -6.64
CA GLN A 31 19.97 -30.89 -5.63
C GLN A 31 21.29 -31.25 -6.33
N LEU A 32 22.30 -30.41 -6.14
CA LEU A 32 23.68 -30.67 -6.56
C LEU A 32 24.49 -31.22 -5.36
N ALA A 33 25.64 -31.80 -5.64
CA ALA A 33 26.51 -32.36 -4.57
C ALA A 33 26.95 -31.29 -3.54
N TRP A 34 27.05 -30.02 -3.94
CA TRP A 34 27.61 -28.91 -3.18
C TRP A 34 26.65 -27.70 -3.02
N ALA A 35 25.48 -27.73 -3.67
CA ALA A 35 24.52 -26.64 -3.62
C ALA A 35 23.11 -27.13 -3.96
N LYS A 36 22.13 -26.29 -3.70
CA LYS A 36 20.78 -26.43 -4.18
C LYS A 36 20.48 -25.31 -5.18
N LEU A 37 20.14 -25.69 -6.41
CA LEU A 37 19.71 -24.75 -7.45
C LEU A 37 18.17 -24.70 -7.46
N ARG A 38 17.61 -23.51 -7.32
CA ARG A 38 16.17 -23.24 -7.47
C ARG A 38 15.97 -22.40 -8.72
N THR A 39 15.07 -22.81 -9.56
CA THR A 39 14.73 -22.07 -10.80
C THR A 39 13.23 -21.94 -10.89
N THR A 40 12.77 -20.72 -11.18
CA THR A 40 11.37 -20.43 -11.46
C THR A 40 11.25 -19.84 -12.86
N VAL A 41 10.34 -20.38 -13.65
CA VAL A 41 9.89 -19.78 -14.91
C VAL A 41 8.42 -19.49 -14.78
N GLY A 42 8.02 -18.26 -15.05
CA GLY A 42 6.64 -17.84 -14.84
C GLY A 42 6.15 -16.93 -15.96
N TRP A 43 4.87 -16.95 -16.15
CA TRP A 43 4.10 -15.99 -16.92
C TRP A 43 2.82 -15.66 -16.17
N ASP A 44 2.50 -14.38 -16.08
CA ASP A 44 1.24 -13.89 -15.56
C ASP A 44 0.67 -12.79 -16.42
N HIS A 45 -0.64 -12.81 -16.54
CA HIS A 45 -1.44 -11.80 -17.22
C HIS A 45 -2.37 -11.11 -16.23
N ILE A 46 -2.31 -9.78 -16.20
CA ILE A 46 -3.20 -8.94 -15.41
C ILE A 46 -3.84 -7.94 -16.36
N SER A 47 -5.16 -7.89 -16.38
CA SER A 47 -5.90 -6.89 -17.16
C SER A 47 -6.99 -6.25 -16.35
N ASP A 48 -7.21 -4.97 -16.59
CA ASP A 48 -8.32 -4.22 -16.03
C ASP A 48 -9.01 -3.36 -17.08
N TYR A 49 -10.26 -3.03 -16.83
CA TYR A 49 -11.02 -2.09 -17.63
C TYR A 49 -11.94 -1.25 -16.77
N THR A 50 -12.19 -0.04 -17.27
CA THR A 50 -13.26 0.83 -16.78
C THR A 50 -14.11 1.22 -17.97
N ARG A 51 -15.41 0.96 -17.88
CA ARG A 51 -16.39 1.29 -18.91
C ARG A 51 -17.48 2.16 -18.31
N HIS A 52 -17.80 3.26 -18.98
CA HIS A 52 -18.96 4.09 -18.72
C HIS A 52 -19.93 3.96 -19.88
N ASP A 53 -21.23 4.13 -19.62
CA ASP A 53 -22.25 4.11 -20.66
C ASP A 53 -22.23 5.37 -21.54
N HIS A 54 -21.51 6.42 -21.09
CA HIS A 54 -21.39 7.70 -21.76
C HIS A 54 -19.93 8.08 -22.02
N ASP A 55 -19.69 8.76 -23.14
CA ASP A 55 -18.37 9.27 -23.54
C ASP A 55 -18.16 10.75 -23.13
N ILE A 56 -19.15 11.38 -22.52
CA ILE A 56 -19.09 12.77 -22.08
C ILE A 56 -19.30 12.84 -20.58
N TRP A 57 -18.34 13.40 -19.86
CA TRP A 57 -18.41 13.67 -18.43
C TRP A 57 -18.41 15.16 -18.18
N TYR A 58 -19.44 15.68 -17.52
CA TYR A 58 -19.51 17.10 -17.24
C TYR A 58 -20.03 17.40 -15.84
N THR A 59 -19.60 18.57 -15.34
CA THR A 59 -20.04 19.11 -14.06
C THR A 59 -20.76 20.42 -14.29
N GLU A 60 -22.00 20.52 -13.84
CA GLU A 60 -22.76 21.76 -13.76
C GLU A 60 -22.55 22.39 -12.38
N LEU A 61 -22.09 23.66 -12.32
CA LEU A 61 -21.86 24.35 -11.05
C LEU A 61 -23.17 24.85 -10.41
N SER A 62 -24.26 24.90 -11.19
CA SER A 62 -25.59 25.30 -10.73
C SER A 62 -26.62 24.40 -11.41
N CYS A 63 -27.02 23.34 -10.74
CA CYS A 63 -28.08 22.44 -11.18
C CYS A 63 -29.11 22.25 -10.10
N THR A 64 -30.36 21.89 -10.51
CA THR A 64 -31.45 21.53 -9.62
C THR A 64 -32.00 20.17 -10.03
N TYR A 65 -32.12 19.25 -9.08
CA TYR A 65 -32.72 17.95 -9.27
C TYR A 65 -33.62 17.62 -8.07
N GLY A 66 -34.92 17.69 -8.26
CA GLY A 66 -35.86 17.66 -7.14
C GLY A 66 -35.60 18.83 -6.19
N ASP A 67 -35.42 18.52 -4.91
CA ASP A 67 -35.13 19.52 -3.86
C ASP A 67 -33.62 19.81 -3.70
N ILE A 68 -32.74 19.18 -4.50
CA ILE A 68 -31.29 19.33 -4.41
C ILE A 68 -30.86 20.39 -5.44
N SER A 69 -30.30 21.50 -4.96
CA SER A 69 -29.64 22.52 -5.78
C SER A 69 -28.15 22.58 -5.45
N GLY A 70 -27.29 22.72 -6.46
CA GLY A 70 -25.88 22.83 -6.26
C GLY A 70 -25.04 22.31 -7.42
N ARG A 71 -23.90 21.71 -7.13
CA ARG A 71 -23.00 21.14 -8.12
C ARG A 71 -23.41 19.71 -8.48
N CYS A 72 -23.64 19.46 -9.77
CA CYS A 72 -23.99 18.13 -10.29
C CYS A 72 -22.95 17.64 -11.27
N THR A 73 -22.58 16.37 -11.17
CA THR A 73 -21.68 15.69 -12.13
C THR A 73 -22.45 14.58 -12.83
N ARG A 74 -22.35 14.53 -14.16
CA ARG A 74 -23.08 13.57 -15.01
C ARG A 74 -22.19 12.95 -16.08
N GLY A 75 -22.59 11.77 -16.58
CA GLY A 75 -21.98 11.09 -17.71
C GLY A 75 -20.74 10.29 -17.33
N GLY A 76 -19.86 10.02 -18.29
CA GLY A 76 -18.71 9.19 -18.13
C GLY A 76 -17.61 9.46 -19.15
N LEU A 77 -16.46 8.80 -18.98
CA LEU A 77 -15.28 8.98 -19.83
C LEU A 77 -15.06 7.78 -20.78
N GLY A 78 -16.16 7.11 -21.18
CA GLY A 78 -16.12 6.01 -22.13
C GLY A 78 -15.44 4.75 -21.60
N HIS A 79 -14.79 4.03 -22.49
CA HIS A 79 -14.16 2.75 -22.20
C HIS A 79 -12.63 2.85 -22.30
N ILE A 80 -11.95 2.51 -21.19
CA ILE A 80 -10.49 2.33 -21.12
C ILE A 80 -10.21 0.92 -20.66
N SER A 81 -9.24 0.26 -21.30
CA SER A 81 -8.69 -1.02 -20.87
C SER A 81 -7.18 -0.98 -20.89
N GLN A 82 -6.57 -1.79 -20.04
CA GLN A 82 -5.13 -2.01 -20.00
C GLN A 82 -4.83 -3.43 -19.58
N ALA A 83 -3.67 -3.92 -19.97
CA ALA A 83 -3.16 -5.20 -19.53
C ALA A 83 -1.65 -5.20 -19.47
N VAL A 84 -1.11 -6.14 -18.69
CA VAL A 84 0.31 -6.47 -18.63
C VAL A 84 0.48 -7.98 -18.66
N ASP A 85 1.43 -8.43 -19.46
CA ASP A 85 1.96 -9.78 -19.46
C ASP A 85 3.37 -9.74 -18.89
N ASN A 86 3.61 -10.44 -17.78
CA ASN A 86 4.93 -10.54 -17.17
C ASN A 86 5.52 -11.92 -17.47
N TYR A 87 6.75 -11.94 -17.98
CA TYR A 87 7.54 -13.13 -18.20
C TYR A 87 8.69 -13.12 -17.19
N THR A 88 8.73 -14.11 -16.32
CA THR A 88 9.66 -14.17 -15.20
C THR A 88 10.61 -15.34 -15.33
N PHE A 89 11.90 -15.08 -15.20
CA PHE A 89 12.92 -16.09 -14.99
C PHE A 89 13.71 -15.75 -13.73
N LYS A 90 13.74 -16.66 -12.75
CA LYS A 90 14.50 -16.51 -11.51
C LYS A 90 15.36 -17.74 -11.29
N THR A 91 16.58 -17.53 -10.84
CA THR A 91 17.44 -18.61 -10.42
C THR A 91 18.18 -18.23 -9.14
N ARG A 92 18.33 -19.19 -8.23
CA ARG A 92 19.07 -19.02 -6.99
C ARG A 92 19.86 -20.29 -6.69
N LEU A 93 21.15 -20.12 -6.41
CA LEU A 93 22.07 -21.14 -5.98
C LEU A 93 22.32 -20.97 -4.49
N ASP A 94 21.80 -21.87 -3.68
CA ASP A 94 22.08 -21.96 -2.24
C ASP A 94 23.24 -22.93 -2.03
N TRP A 95 24.42 -22.43 -1.67
CA TRP A 95 25.59 -23.26 -1.40
C TRP A 95 25.40 -24.04 -0.12
N GLN A 96 25.94 -25.25 -0.06
CA GLN A 96 25.93 -26.01 1.19
C GLN A 96 26.76 -25.29 2.25
N LYS A 97 26.31 -25.43 3.51
CA LYS A 97 27.02 -24.90 4.66
C LYS A 97 28.42 -25.51 4.73
N PHE A 98 29.46 -24.68 4.85
CA PHE A 98 30.84 -25.08 5.09
C PHE A 98 31.42 -24.29 6.24
N THR A 99 32.54 -24.77 6.80
CA THR A 99 33.17 -24.17 7.98
C THR A 99 34.65 -23.88 7.71
N VAL A 100 35.07 -22.66 8.05
CA VAL A 100 36.47 -22.23 8.02
C VAL A 100 36.88 -21.88 9.45
N GLY A 101 37.72 -22.67 10.04
CA GLY A 101 38.03 -22.60 11.48
C GLY A 101 36.77 -22.83 12.32
N ASN A 102 36.38 -21.84 13.11
CA ASN A 102 35.17 -21.86 13.96
C ASN A 102 34.01 -21.09 13.38
N VAL A 103 34.11 -20.63 12.12
CA VAL A 103 33.11 -19.83 11.45
C VAL A 103 32.41 -20.66 10.38
N SER A 104 31.08 -20.72 10.40
CA SER A 104 30.33 -21.39 9.34
C SER A 104 29.78 -20.37 8.35
N HIS A 105 29.80 -20.75 7.09
CA HIS A 105 29.34 -19.96 5.95
C HIS A 105 28.23 -20.69 5.20
N GLN A 106 27.23 -19.96 4.74
CA GLN A 106 26.17 -20.48 3.87
C GLN A 106 25.80 -19.40 2.84
N PRO A 107 26.64 -19.21 1.82
CA PRO A 107 26.39 -18.21 0.80
C PRO A 107 25.29 -18.63 -0.16
N TYR A 108 24.64 -17.63 -0.75
CA TYR A 108 23.75 -17.82 -1.87
C TYR A 108 23.92 -16.71 -2.91
N PHE A 109 23.62 -17.06 -4.15
CA PHE A 109 23.69 -16.18 -5.32
C PHE A 109 22.41 -16.32 -6.11
N GLY A 110 21.91 -15.23 -6.68
CA GLY A 110 20.73 -15.32 -7.51
C GLY A 110 20.72 -14.28 -8.62
N ALA A 111 19.96 -14.61 -9.64
CA ALA A 111 19.65 -13.74 -10.77
C ALA A 111 18.16 -13.79 -11.07
N GLU A 112 17.61 -12.66 -11.49
CA GLU A 112 16.22 -12.54 -11.86
C GLU A 112 16.12 -11.67 -13.12
N TYR A 113 15.30 -12.10 -14.08
CA TYR A 113 14.91 -11.33 -15.24
C TYR A 113 13.39 -11.33 -15.33
N ILE A 114 12.82 -10.12 -15.45
CA ILE A 114 11.38 -9.94 -15.65
C ILE A 114 11.21 -9.03 -16.87
N TYR A 115 10.51 -9.53 -17.88
CA TYR A 115 10.02 -8.72 -18.97
C TYR A 115 8.52 -8.46 -18.79
N SER A 116 8.13 -7.18 -18.77
CA SER A 116 6.75 -6.74 -18.65
C SER A 116 6.34 -6.11 -19.99
N ASP A 117 5.39 -6.75 -20.70
CA ASP A 117 4.77 -6.22 -21.91
C ASP A 117 3.37 -5.67 -21.55
N ALA A 118 3.25 -4.36 -21.55
CA ALA A 118 2.05 -3.68 -21.11
C ALA A 118 1.45 -2.84 -22.24
N TRP A 119 0.12 -2.76 -22.25
CA TRP A 119 -0.61 -1.89 -23.18
C TRP A 119 -1.77 -1.21 -22.50
N THR A 120 -2.18 -0.07 -23.04
CA THR A 120 -3.40 0.65 -22.65
C THR A 120 -4.13 1.12 -23.90
N GLU A 121 -5.47 1.11 -23.84
CA GLU A 121 -6.32 1.50 -24.97
C GLU A 121 -7.53 2.29 -24.47
N ARG A 122 -7.77 3.42 -25.12
CA ARG A 122 -9.05 4.14 -25.05
C ARG A 122 -9.85 3.81 -26.30
N HIS A 123 -10.97 3.11 -26.11
CA HIS A 123 -11.77 2.57 -27.22
C HIS A 123 -12.56 3.62 -27.97
N ASN A 124 -13.02 4.67 -27.26
CA ASN A 124 -13.83 5.77 -27.81
C ASN A 124 -13.18 7.10 -27.47
N GLN A 125 -13.37 8.11 -28.32
CA GLN A 125 -13.11 9.49 -27.92
C GLN A 125 -14.09 9.88 -26.82
N SER A 126 -13.64 10.59 -25.80
CA SER A 126 -14.48 11.11 -24.73
C SER A 126 -14.12 12.54 -24.39
N GLU A 127 -15.01 13.23 -23.69
CA GLU A 127 -14.83 14.63 -23.35
C GLU A 127 -15.15 14.88 -21.88
N SER A 128 -14.47 15.86 -21.28
CA SER A 128 -14.87 16.41 -19.99
C SER A 128 -14.92 17.92 -20.01
N TYR A 129 -15.91 18.53 -19.33
CA TYR A 129 -16.02 19.97 -19.18
C TYR A 129 -16.83 20.37 -17.94
N VAL A 130 -16.70 21.64 -17.58
CA VAL A 130 -17.49 22.27 -16.53
C VAL A 130 -18.44 23.31 -17.17
N ILE A 131 -19.72 23.24 -16.82
CA ILE A 131 -20.72 24.28 -17.16
C ILE A 131 -20.75 25.24 -15.98
N ASN A 132 -20.36 26.48 -16.20
CA ASN A 132 -20.41 27.52 -15.17
C ASN A 132 -21.84 28.02 -14.94
N ALA A 133 -22.07 28.88 -13.93
CA ALA A 133 -23.39 29.44 -13.61
C ALA A 133 -24.00 30.26 -14.74
N ALA A 134 -23.22 30.71 -15.73
CA ALA A 134 -23.68 31.41 -16.92
C ALA A 134 -23.98 30.47 -18.12
N GLY A 135 -23.97 29.13 -17.90
CA GLY A 135 -24.20 28.12 -18.93
C GLY A 135 -23.04 27.90 -19.91
N LYS A 136 -21.88 28.51 -19.66
CA LYS A 136 -20.71 28.40 -20.55
C LYS A 136 -19.86 27.20 -20.21
N LYS A 137 -19.44 26.42 -21.23
CA LYS A 137 -18.44 25.36 -21.10
C LYS A 137 -17.06 25.96 -20.77
N THR A 138 -16.44 25.44 -19.70
CA THR A 138 -15.09 25.77 -19.24
C THR A 138 -14.33 24.49 -18.92
N ASN A 139 -13.02 24.55 -18.81
CA ASN A 139 -12.16 23.39 -18.53
C ASN A 139 -12.45 22.21 -19.46
N HIS A 140 -12.64 22.50 -20.76
CA HIS A 140 -12.97 21.50 -21.75
C HIS A 140 -11.73 20.72 -22.16
N THR A 141 -11.79 19.41 -22.00
CA THR A 141 -10.72 18.46 -22.34
C THR A 141 -11.29 17.37 -23.24
N ILE A 142 -10.60 17.06 -24.30
CA ILE A 142 -10.89 15.93 -25.20
C ILE A 142 -9.85 14.83 -24.92
N TYR A 143 -10.33 13.62 -24.80
CA TYR A 143 -9.53 12.41 -24.66
C TYR A 143 -9.70 11.61 -25.96
N HIS A 144 -8.71 11.66 -26.83
CA HIS A 144 -8.78 11.00 -28.13
C HIS A 144 -8.71 9.46 -27.97
N LYS A 145 -9.38 8.75 -28.87
CA LYS A 145 -9.20 7.32 -29.02
C LYS A 145 -7.73 7.04 -29.31
N GLY A 146 -7.18 6.01 -28.64
CA GLY A 146 -5.77 5.66 -28.81
C GLY A 146 -5.43 4.30 -28.23
N LYS A 147 -4.35 3.71 -28.74
CA LYS A 147 -3.74 2.50 -28.21
C LYS A 147 -2.22 2.70 -28.16
N GLY A 148 -1.61 2.24 -27.09
CA GLY A 148 -0.17 2.30 -26.93
C GLY A 148 0.33 1.19 -26.02
N SER A 149 1.60 0.84 -26.16
CA SER A 149 2.27 -0.23 -25.42
C SER A 149 3.61 0.22 -24.88
N LEU A 150 4.09 -0.50 -23.88
CA LEU A 150 5.35 -0.27 -23.21
C LEU A 150 5.95 -1.61 -22.77
N GLY A 151 7.18 -1.90 -23.21
CA GLY A 151 7.96 -3.03 -22.75
C GLY A 151 9.04 -2.60 -21.75
N ILE A 152 9.11 -3.27 -20.60
CA ILE A 152 10.11 -3.01 -19.57
C ILE A 152 10.88 -4.29 -19.27
N ASP A 153 12.20 -4.22 -19.43
CA ASP A 153 13.16 -5.25 -19.02
C ASP A 153 13.72 -4.92 -17.64
N ASN A 154 13.61 -5.84 -16.69
CA ASN A 154 14.18 -5.73 -15.36
C ASN A 154 15.22 -6.83 -15.15
N TYR A 155 16.43 -6.46 -14.79
CA TYR A 155 17.54 -7.34 -14.48
C TYR A 155 17.94 -7.19 -13.02
N THR A 156 18.09 -8.30 -12.33
CA THR A 156 18.51 -8.34 -10.95
C THR A 156 19.61 -9.37 -10.72
N LEU A 157 20.63 -8.98 -9.98
CA LEU A 157 21.65 -9.88 -9.44
C LEU A 157 21.75 -9.68 -7.93
N TYR A 158 21.90 -10.74 -7.17
CA TYR A 158 22.07 -10.63 -5.73
C TYR A 158 22.93 -11.74 -5.14
N MET A 159 23.58 -11.42 -4.04
CA MET A 159 24.31 -12.39 -3.23
C MET A 159 24.26 -12.02 -1.75
N ALA A 160 24.35 -13.01 -0.90
CA ALA A 160 24.54 -12.84 0.53
C ALA A 160 25.23 -14.09 1.12
N ASP A 161 25.81 -13.94 2.32
CA ASP A 161 26.37 -15.03 3.07
C ASP A 161 25.83 -15.03 4.51
N ARG A 162 25.30 -16.16 4.96
CA ARG A 162 24.97 -16.36 6.38
C ARG A 162 26.22 -16.87 7.09
N ILE A 163 26.86 -15.99 7.84
CA ILE A 163 28.06 -16.24 8.60
C ILE A 163 27.64 -16.47 10.05
N SER A 164 27.96 -17.66 10.63
CA SER A 164 27.62 -17.94 12.01
C SER A 164 28.89 -18.29 12.80
N TRP A 165 29.07 -17.62 13.94
CA TRP A 165 30.15 -17.81 14.85
C TRP A 165 29.59 -17.87 16.27
N ARG A 166 29.76 -19.05 16.92
CA ARG A 166 29.14 -19.30 18.23
C ARG A 166 27.65 -18.99 18.23
N ASN A 167 27.23 -18.03 19.05
CA ASN A 167 25.87 -17.57 19.24
C ASN A 167 25.52 -16.27 18.46
N VAL A 168 26.40 -15.87 17.53
CA VAL A 168 26.18 -14.71 16.66
C VAL A 168 26.03 -15.17 15.21
N SER A 169 25.04 -14.64 14.51
CA SER A 169 24.86 -14.82 13.07
C SER A 169 24.84 -13.45 12.37
N LEU A 170 25.60 -13.34 11.29
CA LEU A 170 25.66 -12.15 10.43
C LEU A 170 25.24 -12.54 9.02
N MET A 171 24.52 -11.65 8.34
CA MET A 171 24.11 -11.88 6.94
C MET A 171 24.35 -10.61 6.11
N PRO A 172 25.61 -10.35 5.70
CA PRO A 172 25.89 -9.33 4.70
C PRO A 172 25.36 -9.77 3.32
N GLY A 173 24.84 -8.83 2.56
CA GLY A 173 24.37 -9.07 1.21
C GLY A 173 24.33 -7.81 0.38
N VAL A 174 24.25 -7.98 -0.91
CA VAL A 174 24.08 -6.91 -1.89
C VAL A 174 23.15 -7.37 -3.01
N ARG A 175 22.35 -6.47 -3.49
CA ARG A 175 21.51 -6.66 -4.67
C ARG A 175 21.75 -5.51 -5.65
N TYR A 176 21.85 -5.84 -6.92
CA TYR A 176 21.91 -4.91 -8.03
C TYR A 176 20.65 -5.07 -8.87
N ASP A 177 19.99 -3.95 -9.21
CA ASP A 177 18.81 -3.89 -10.06
C ASP A 177 19.03 -2.87 -11.18
N TYR A 178 18.53 -3.20 -12.37
CA TYR A 178 18.53 -2.32 -13.54
C TYR A 178 17.22 -2.51 -14.30
N ASP A 179 16.61 -1.43 -14.75
CA ASP A 179 15.49 -1.42 -15.68
C ASP A 179 15.81 -0.54 -16.89
N ASN A 180 15.26 -0.88 -18.06
CA ASN A 180 15.49 -0.12 -19.30
C ASN A 180 14.58 1.10 -19.43
N TYR A 181 13.62 1.33 -18.53
CA TYR A 181 12.73 2.49 -18.57
C TYR A 181 13.35 3.72 -17.93
N LEU A 182 13.74 3.64 -16.66
CA LEU A 182 14.49 4.71 -15.99
C LEU A 182 15.99 4.65 -16.27
N SER A 183 16.49 3.49 -16.70
CA SER A 183 17.89 3.23 -17.01
C SER A 183 18.85 3.50 -15.84
N ASN A 184 18.37 3.34 -14.61
CA ASN A 184 19.16 3.55 -13.41
C ASN A 184 19.82 2.26 -12.92
N HIS A 185 21.06 2.40 -12.43
CA HIS A 185 21.82 1.33 -11.81
C HIS A 185 21.65 1.41 -10.29
N ASN A 186 20.91 0.48 -9.71
CA ASN A 186 20.47 0.52 -8.32
C ASN A 186 21.22 -0.53 -7.50
N ILE A 187 21.93 -0.10 -6.45
CA ILE A 187 22.66 -0.99 -5.55
C ILE A 187 22.01 -0.96 -4.17
N SER A 188 21.55 -2.12 -3.72
CA SER A 188 20.85 -2.34 -2.44
C SER A 188 21.74 -3.11 -1.47
N PRO A 189 22.50 -2.44 -0.58
CA PRO A 189 23.19 -3.11 0.50
C PRO A 189 22.18 -3.66 1.50
N ARG A 190 22.47 -4.83 2.05
CA ARG A 190 21.69 -5.52 3.08
C ARG A 190 22.59 -6.07 4.14
N PHE A 191 22.20 -5.90 5.38
CA PHE A 191 22.93 -6.45 6.51
C PHE A 191 21.94 -6.84 7.60
N MET A 192 22.08 -8.03 8.14
CA MET A 192 21.33 -8.49 9.31
C MET A 192 22.28 -9.16 10.29
N THR A 193 22.06 -8.94 11.56
CA THR A 193 22.73 -9.65 12.65
C THR A 193 21.69 -10.19 13.63
N GLU A 194 22.02 -11.35 14.17
CA GLU A 194 21.25 -12.02 15.22
C GLU A 194 22.23 -12.48 16.29
N TRP A 195 21.96 -12.16 17.53
CA TRP A 195 22.77 -12.54 18.68
C TRP A 195 21.89 -13.20 19.74
N ASP A 196 22.11 -14.48 19.96
CA ASP A 196 21.56 -15.22 21.09
C ASP A 196 22.49 -15.05 22.30
N ILE A 197 22.13 -14.13 23.22
CA ILE A 197 23.04 -13.65 24.28
C ILE A 197 23.57 -14.80 25.12
N PHE A 198 22.74 -15.76 25.48
CA PHE A 198 23.07 -16.87 26.36
C PHE A 198 23.25 -18.23 25.63
N ALA A 199 23.07 -18.24 24.30
CA ALA A 199 23.08 -19.44 23.46
C ALA A 199 22.00 -20.48 23.83
N ASP A 200 20.87 -20.03 24.36
CA ASP A 200 19.76 -20.86 24.81
C ASP A 200 18.39 -20.34 24.29
N GLN A 201 18.41 -19.34 23.39
CA GLN A 201 17.25 -18.68 22.78
C GLN A 201 16.33 -17.95 23.78
N THR A 202 16.80 -17.73 25.01
CA THR A 202 16.02 -16.98 26.03
C THR A 202 16.08 -15.48 25.79
N SER A 203 17.22 -14.98 25.30
CA SER A 203 17.45 -13.56 25.04
C SER A 203 18.12 -13.38 23.69
N MET A 204 17.38 -12.86 22.71
CA MET A 204 17.86 -12.67 21.34
C MET A 204 17.76 -11.19 20.93
N ILE A 205 18.83 -10.68 20.35
CA ILE A 205 18.87 -9.35 19.74
C ILE A 205 19.03 -9.52 18.24
N THR A 206 18.22 -8.81 17.46
CA THR A 206 18.36 -8.69 16.02
C THR A 206 18.58 -7.24 15.63
N ALA A 207 19.43 -6.98 14.63
CA ALA A 207 19.56 -5.67 14.02
C ALA A 207 19.82 -5.82 12.53
N GLY A 208 19.31 -4.89 11.73
CA GLY A 208 19.49 -4.94 10.29
C GLY A 208 19.43 -3.57 9.65
N TYR A 209 20.15 -3.44 8.53
CA TYR A 209 20.05 -2.31 7.62
C TYR A 209 19.79 -2.83 6.22
N ASN A 210 18.81 -2.25 5.54
CA ASN A 210 18.43 -2.65 4.21
C ASN A 210 18.13 -1.41 3.36
N ARG A 211 18.54 -1.46 2.09
CA ARG A 211 18.04 -0.53 1.06
C ARG A 211 17.13 -1.29 0.10
N TYR A 212 16.00 -0.68 -0.23
CA TYR A 212 15.02 -1.21 -1.16
C TYR A 212 14.73 -0.18 -2.23
N TYR A 213 15.03 -0.50 -3.49
CA TYR A 213 14.58 0.28 -4.63
C TYR A 213 13.22 -0.24 -5.09
N GLY A 214 12.37 0.66 -5.57
CA GLY A 214 11.08 0.31 -6.11
C GLY A 214 10.25 1.52 -6.46
N GLY A 215 9.28 1.33 -7.34
CA GLY A 215 8.33 2.34 -7.78
C GLY A 215 7.34 1.73 -8.76
N ASN A 216 6.21 2.39 -8.94
CA ASN A 216 5.21 1.96 -9.91
C ASN A 216 5.55 2.52 -11.30
N ILE A 217 6.70 2.12 -11.83
CA ILE A 217 7.28 2.63 -13.09
C ILE A 217 6.37 2.32 -14.27
N LEU A 218 5.80 1.11 -14.30
CA LEU A 218 4.92 0.66 -15.38
C LEU A 218 3.65 1.51 -15.49
N ASP A 219 2.98 1.76 -14.35
CA ASP A 219 1.77 2.61 -14.33
C ASP A 219 2.08 4.04 -14.76
N MET A 220 3.24 4.56 -14.37
CA MET A 220 3.70 5.88 -14.81
C MET A 220 3.89 5.93 -16.32
N GLY A 221 4.53 4.93 -16.91
CA GLY A 221 4.72 4.84 -18.37
C GLY A 221 3.40 4.70 -19.13
N LEU A 222 2.48 3.86 -18.67
CA LEU A 222 1.15 3.73 -19.28
C LEU A 222 0.33 5.02 -19.17
N ARG A 223 0.50 5.77 -18.08
CA ARG A 223 -0.15 7.08 -17.89
C ARG A 223 0.38 8.13 -18.85
N ASP A 224 1.68 8.12 -19.14
CA ASP A 224 2.27 8.97 -20.16
C ASP A 224 1.66 8.76 -21.52
N ILE A 225 1.51 7.49 -21.89
CA ILE A 225 0.85 7.12 -23.14
C ILE A 225 -0.57 7.69 -23.17
N ARG A 226 -1.36 7.55 -22.08
CA ARG A 226 -2.72 8.09 -22.01
C ARG A 226 -2.76 9.61 -22.03
N ASN A 227 -1.79 10.28 -21.41
CA ASN A 227 -1.70 11.74 -21.42
C ASN A 227 -1.41 12.30 -22.81
N SER A 228 -0.70 11.56 -23.68
CA SER A 228 -0.46 11.99 -25.05
C SER A 228 -1.72 12.09 -25.92
N TRP A 229 -2.81 11.42 -25.49
CA TRP A 229 -4.12 11.46 -26.15
C TRP A 229 -5.06 12.54 -25.61
N THR A 230 -4.56 13.41 -24.74
CA THR A 230 -5.36 14.41 -24.05
C THR A 230 -5.13 15.78 -24.66
N GLU A 231 -6.23 16.46 -25.04
CA GLU A 231 -6.24 17.80 -25.63
C GLU A 231 -7.09 18.75 -24.78
N SER A 232 -6.51 19.89 -24.39
CA SER A 232 -7.25 20.95 -23.70
C SER A 232 -7.78 21.95 -24.72
N VAL A 233 -9.12 22.02 -24.86
CA VAL A 233 -9.81 22.92 -25.82
C VAL A 233 -9.99 24.32 -25.24
N SER A 234 -9.97 24.48 -23.91
CA SER A 234 -10.21 25.77 -23.22
C SER A 234 -9.05 26.77 -23.31
N GLY A 235 -8.05 26.50 -24.12
CA GLY A 235 -6.88 27.36 -24.32
C GLY A 235 -5.80 27.23 -23.24
N ASN A 236 -6.05 26.47 -22.18
CA ASN A 236 -5.03 26.12 -21.19
C ASN A 236 -4.29 24.87 -21.67
N LYS A 237 -3.08 25.04 -22.16
CA LYS A 237 -2.23 23.89 -22.53
C LYS A 237 -1.62 23.30 -21.28
N THR A 238 -1.65 21.98 -21.14
CA THR A 238 -0.89 21.26 -20.12
C THR A 238 0.32 20.61 -20.80
N LEU A 239 1.51 20.98 -20.36
CA LEU A 239 2.75 20.32 -20.75
C LEU A 239 3.22 19.48 -19.58
N THR A 240 3.36 18.18 -19.82
CA THR A 240 3.95 17.27 -18.83
C THR A 240 5.43 17.09 -19.14
N ARG A 241 6.28 17.29 -18.16
CA ARG A 241 7.73 17.10 -18.28
C ARG A 241 8.17 16.02 -17.31
N TYR A 242 8.83 15.03 -17.85
CA TYR A 242 9.53 14.01 -17.10
C TYR A 242 11.01 14.38 -17.18
N GLN A 243 11.60 14.69 -16.03
CA GLN A 243 13.06 14.82 -15.94
C GLN A 243 13.67 13.42 -15.87
N ASP A 244 15.00 13.34 -15.95
CA ASP A 244 15.75 12.10 -15.70
C ASP A 244 15.49 11.64 -14.27
N LEU A 245 14.44 10.83 -14.08
CA LEU A 245 14.00 10.41 -12.76
C LEU A 245 14.91 9.32 -12.22
N LYS A 246 15.28 9.47 -10.96
CA LYS A 246 15.94 8.41 -10.19
C LYS A 246 14.92 7.38 -9.72
N THR A 247 15.35 6.15 -9.60
CA THR A 247 14.53 5.11 -8.96
C THR A 247 14.37 5.43 -7.47
N PRO A 248 13.13 5.58 -6.96
CA PRO A 248 12.88 5.80 -5.56
C PRO A 248 13.43 4.66 -4.69
N TYR A 249 13.90 4.97 -3.49
CA TYR A 249 14.36 3.95 -2.56
C TYR A 249 14.01 4.26 -1.11
N ASN A 250 14.04 3.20 -0.29
CA ASN A 250 13.87 3.28 1.14
C ASN A 250 15.12 2.73 1.84
N ASP A 251 15.67 3.48 2.76
CA ASP A 251 16.62 2.99 3.75
C ASP A 251 15.87 2.58 5.01
N GLU A 252 16.14 1.38 5.49
CA GLU A 252 15.49 0.80 6.65
C GLU A 252 16.51 0.34 7.68
N LEU A 253 16.34 0.79 8.91
CA LEU A 253 17.01 0.28 10.10
C LEU A 253 15.97 -0.47 10.93
N ALA A 254 16.22 -1.76 11.17
CA ALA A 254 15.35 -2.60 12.00
C ALA A 254 16.13 -3.10 13.22
N MET A 255 15.49 -3.10 14.39
CA MET A 255 16.01 -3.64 15.63
C MET A 255 14.94 -4.48 16.33
N GLY A 256 15.33 -5.62 16.88
CA GLY A 256 14.45 -6.52 17.60
C GLY A 256 15.09 -7.04 18.87
N LEU A 257 14.25 -7.22 19.87
CA LEU A 257 14.59 -7.92 21.11
C LEU A 257 13.53 -8.98 21.37
N GLN A 258 13.96 -10.20 21.60
CA GLN A 258 13.13 -11.26 22.15
C GLN A 258 13.66 -11.65 23.51
N GLN A 259 12.76 -11.74 24.49
CA GLN A 259 13.11 -12.13 25.85
C GLN A 259 12.09 -13.15 26.36
N LYS A 260 12.56 -14.31 26.78
CA LYS A 260 11.76 -15.27 27.53
C LYS A 260 11.75 -14.84 29.01
N ILE A 261 10.57 -14.58 29.54
CA ILE A 261 10.35 -14.14 30.93
C ILE A 261 9.78 -15.32 31.73
N GLY A 262 10.54 -15.75 32.73
CA GLY A 262 10.18 -16.94 33.48
C GLY A 262 10.14 -18.20 32.60
N LYS A 263 9.19 -19.10 32.86
CA LYS A 263 9.12 -20.38 32.15
C LYS A 263 8.34 -20.33 30.85
N ASN A 264 7.36 -19.42 30.72
CA ASN A 264 6.38 -19.54 29.66
C ASN A 264 6.02 -18.24 28.93
N VAL A 265 6.46 -17.06 29.34
CA VAL A 265 6.14 -15.81 28.66
C VAL A 265 7.26 -15.40 27.73
N ILE A 266 6.93 -15.07 26.49
CA ILE A 266 7.85 -14.49 25.50
C ILE A 266 7.41 -13.05 25.26
N ALA A 267 8.34 -12.12 25.50
CA ALA A 267 8.19 -10.71 25.12
C ALA A 267 9.01 -10.44 23.86
N ARG A 268 8.42 -9.75 22.87
CA ARG A 268 9.14 -9.27 21.68
C ARG A 268 8.92 -7.78 21.53
N ALA A 269 10.01 -7.04 21.34
CA ALA A 269 10.01 -5.64 21.00
C ALA A 269 10.70 -5.45 19.65
N ASN A 270 10.04 -4.77 18.71
CA ASN A 270 10.60 -4.47 17.40
C ASN A 270 10.47 -2.98 17.11
N TYR A 271 11.53 -2.40 16.61
CA TYR A 271 11.57 -1.01 16.14
C TYR A 271 12.07 -1.00 14.70
N VAL A 272 11.37 -0.28 13.84
CA VAL A 272 11.74 -0.06 12.44
C VAL A 272 11.72 1.45 12.16
N TYR A 273 12.85 1.96 11.70
CA TYR A 273 12.96 3.29 11.11
C TYR A 273 13.13 3.14 9.61
N ARG A 274 12.26 3.79 8.84
CA ARG A 274 12.34 3.82 7.38
C ARG A 274 12.35 5.24 6.88
N GLU A 275 13.31 5.55 6.00
CA GLU A 275 13.41 6.82 5.30
C GLU A 275 13.33 6.59 3.80
N ALA A 276 12.30 7.16 3.18
CA ALA A 276 12.09 7.13 1.75
C ALA A 276 12.80 8.32 1.10
N HIS A 277 13.55 8.04 0.06
CA HIS A 277 14.34 8.99 -0.69
C HIS A 277 13.98 8.97 -2.17
N ASP A 278 14.24 10.07 -2.86
CA ASP A 278 14.05 10.23 -4.31
C ASP A 278 12.64 9.82 -4.75
N GLN A 279 11.62 9.98 -3.88
CA GLN A 279 10.25 9.65 -4.23
C GLN A 279 9.74 10.59 -5.31
N ILE A 280 9.07 10.02 -6.30
CA ILE A 280 8.57 10.79 -7.43
C ILE A 280 7.43 11.68 -6.92
N SER A 281 7.61 12.98 -7.08
CA SER A 281 6.61 14.00 -6.79
C SER A 281 6.25 14.77 -8.05
N LYS A 282 5.12 15.48 -7.99
CA LYS A 282 4.56 16.24 -9.09
C LYS A 282 4.42 17.69 -8.69
N SER A 283 5.01 18.59 -9.42
CA SER A 283 4.79 20.03 -9.30
C SER A 283 4.07 20.58 -10.53
N SER A 284 3.20 21.57 -10.34
CA SER A 284 2.49 22.21 -11.43
C SER A 284 2.56 23.73 -11.27
N ARG A 285 2.96 24.42 -12.34
CA ARG A 285 2.94 25.90 -12.39
C ARG A 285 2.18 26.36 -13.62
N THR A 286 1.43 27.46 -13.51
CA THR A 286 0.77 28.07 -14.64
C THR A 286 1.51 29.33 -15.05
N ASP A 287 1.96 29.38 -16.29
CA ASP A 287 2.47 30.58 -16.91
C ASP A 287 1.29 31.50 -17.26
N SER A 288 1.18 32.62 -16.59
CA SER A 288 0.08 33.58 -16.74
C SER A 288 0.03 34.22 -18.13
N ALA A 289 1.19 34.37 -18.81
CA ALA A 289 1.29 34.99 -20.12
C ALA A 289 0.79 34.08 -21.23
N THR A 290 1.14 32.80 -21.16
CA THR A 290 0.80 31.79 -22.19
C THR A 290 -0.43 30.98 -21.81
N LYS A 291 -0.96 31.11 -20.57
CA LYS A 291 -2.00 30.26 -19.97
C LYS A 291 -1.65 28.76 -20.02
N THR A 292 -0.37 28.45 -20.03
CA THR A 292 0.13 27.08 -20.09
C THR A 292 0.40 26.57 -18.69
N THR A 293 -0.23 25.47 -18.31
CA THR A 293 0.12 24.74 -17.08
C THR A 293 1.24 23.75 -17.41
N ILE A 294 2.39 23.93 -16.77
CA ILE A 294 3.54 23.04 -16.89
C ILE A 294 3.52 22.14 -15.67
N THR A 295 3.43 20.84 -15.91
CA THR A 295 3.50 19.81 -14.89
C THR A 295 4.86 19.11 -15.00
N GLU A 296 5.62 19.11 -13.93
CA GLU A 296 6.96 18.51 -13.86
C GLU A 296 6.97 17.40 -12.82
N TYR A 297 7.51 16.24 -13.18
CA TYR A 297 7.81 15.17 -12.24
C TYR A 297 9.28 15.29 -11.81
N ASN A 298 9.54 15.10 -10.54
CA ASN A 298 10.86 15.20 -9.93
C ASN A 298 11.03 14.18 -8.79
N ASN A 299 12.20 14.12 -8.19
CA ASN A 299 12.50 13.22 -7.08
C ASN A 299 12.55 13.95 -5.71
N ASP A 300 11.73 14.97 -5.51
CA ASP A 300 11.73 15.78 -4.27
C ASP A 300 10.92 15.13 -3.12
N GLY A 301 10.26 14.02 -3.40
CA GLY A 301 9.45 13.29 -2.43
C GLY A 301 10.30 12.60 -1.37
N LYS A 302 9.90 12.71 -0.10
CA LYS A 302 10.53 12.05 1.07
C LYS A 302 9.52 11.74 2.13
N THR A 303 9.75 10.63 2.82
CA THR A 303 8.93 10.20 3.95
C THR A 303 9.81 9.55 5.01
N LYS A 304 9.53 9.83 6.28
CA LYS A 304 10.18 9.20 7.44
C LYS A 304 9.13 8.51 8.28
N THR A 305 9.35 7.24 8.57
CA THR A 305 8.43 6.42 9.35
C THR A 305 9.15 5.76 10.50
N HIS A 306 8.57 5.86 11.69
CA HIS A 306 8.94 5.13 12.88
C HIS A 306 7.82 4.13 13.21
N SER A 307 8.16 2.87 13.38
CA SER A 307 7.25 1.82 13.79
C SER A 307 7.80 1.11 15.01
N PHE A 308 6.99 0.95 16.02
CA PHE A 308 7.32 0.21 17.23
C PHE A 308 6.22 -0.82 17.51
N ASN A 309 6.62 -2.07 17.74
CA ASN A 309 5.72 -3.15 18.14
C ASN A 309 6.27 -3.82 19.40
N LEU A 310 5.38 -4.04 20.37
CA LEU A 310 5.67 -4.81 21.56
C LEU A 310 4.60 -5.89 21.70
N SER A 311 5.02 -7.15 21.85
CA SER A 311 4.09 -8.25 22.07
C SER A 311 4.50 -9.11 23.25
N PHE A 312 3.49 -9.69 23.89
CA PHE A 312 3.63 -10.72 24.91
C PHE A 312 2.76 -11.91 24.51
N GLU A 313 3.34 -13.08 24.52
CA GLU A 313 2.65 -14.33 24.21
C GLU A 313 3.15 -15.45 25.12
N LEU A 314 2.46 -16.56 25.13
CA LEU A 314 2.94 -17.76 25.82
C LEU A 314 3.75 -18.64 24.87
N ALA A 315 4.85 -19.22 25.37
CA ALA A 315 5.62 -20.21 24.64
C ALA A 315 4.85 -21.54 24.48
N GLU A 316 4.05 -21.87 25.49
CA GLU A 316 3.17 -23.05 25.50
C GLU A 316 1.79 -22.60 25.96
N PRO A 317 0.70 -23.16 25.39
CA PRO A 317 -0.66 -22.87 25.82
C PRO A 317 -0.88 -23.12 27.31
N LEU A 318 -1.81 -22.39 27.90
CA LEU A 318 -2.36 -22.74 29.20
C LEU A 318 -3.32 -23.91 29.04
N HIS A 319 -3.01 -25.03 29.67
CA HIS A 319 -3.86 -26.22 29.66
C HIS A 319 -4.85 -26.16 30.82
N ILE A 320 -6.13 -26.00 30.55
CA ILE A 320 -7.20 -26.05 31.54
C ILE A 320 -8.16 -27.19 31.17
N SER A 321 -8.03 -28.33 31.87
CA SER A 321 -8.77 -29.55 31.52
C SER A 321 -8.45 -30.00 30.09
N GLN A 322 -9.42 -29.95 29.17
CA GLN A 322 -9.29 -30.34 27.76
C GLN A 322 -9.18 -29.13 26.81
N VAL A 323 -9.02 -27.94 27.36
CA VAL A 323 -8.95 -26.69 26.58
C VAL A 323 -7.56 -26.10 26.70
N ASP A 324 -6.96 -25.82 25.54
CA ASP A 324 -5.73 -25.07 25.40
C ASP A 324 -6.06 -23.60 25.15
N ILE A 325 -5.47 -22.69 25.92
CA ILE A 325 -5.69 -21.25 25.82
C ILE A 325 -4.40 -20.57 25.42
N ASN A 326 -4.43 -19.82 24.30
CA ASN A 326 -3.31 -19.03 23.77
C ASN A 326 -3.63 -17.53 23.82
N PRO A 327 -3.28 -16.81 24.87
CA PRO A 327 -3.39 -15.36 24.90
C PRO A 327 -2.17 -14.69 24.29
N GLN A 328 -2.40 -13.63 23.52
CA GLN A 328 -1.35 -12.74 23.01
C GLN A 328 -1.85 -11.29 23.11
N ILE A 329 -1.00 -10.40 23.61
CA ILE A 329 -1.25 -8.96 23.57
C ILE A 329 -0.20 -8.26 22.71
N VAL A 330 -0.63 -7.38 21.83
CA VAL A 330 0.22 -6.65 20.90
C VAL A 330 -0.07 -5.15 21.01
N PHE A 331 0.99 -4.37 21.19
CA PHE A 331 0.99 -2.91 21.14
C PHE A 331 1.73 -2.49 19.88
N SER A 332 1.08 -1.70 19.03
CA SER A 332 1.65 -1.18 17.80
C SER A 332 1.56 0.34 17.79
N TYR A 333 2.67 1.00 17.44
CA TYR A 333 2.76 2.44 17.31
C TYR A 333 3.44 2.80 16.01
N ILE A 334 2.81 3.64 15.18
CA ILE A 334 3.37 4.11 13.91
C ILE A 334 3.27 5.63 13.85
N LYS A 335 4.39 6.27 13.49
CA LYS A 335 4.44 7.70 13.22
C LYS A 335 5.17 7.94 11.90
N SER A 336 4.49 8.59 10.96
CA SER A 336 5.05 8.93 9.67
C SER A 336 4.97 10.43 9.40
N LYS A 337 5.96 10.98 8.71
CA LYS A 337 6.01 12.36 8.23
C LYS A 337 6.59 12.38 6.82
N GLY A 338 6.06 13.23 5.95
CA GLY A 338 6.57 13.37 4.60
C GLY A 338 5.87 14.47 3.82
N ASN A 339 6.37 14.71 2.63
CA ASN A 339 5.81 15.67 1.69
C ASN A 339 4.95 15.01 0.59
N LEU A 340 4.68 13.71 0.71
CA LEU A 340 3.76 12.96 -0.15
C LEU A 340 2.62 12.39 0.68
N SER A 341 1.41 12.43 0.12
CA SER A 341 0.28 11.67 0.68
C SER A 341 0.35 10.22 0.25
N LEU A 342 0.15 9.32 1.21
CA LEU A 342 0.12 7.89 0.92
C LEU A 342 -1.14 7.49 0.13
N ASN A 343 -2.21 8.29 0.18
CA ASN A 343 -3.47 8.01 -0.52
C ASN A 343 -3.37 8.21 -2.03
N ASN A 344 -2.47 9.09 -2.49
CA ASN A 344 -2.34 9.44 -3.92
C ASN A 344 -1.09 8.85 -4.58
N GLY A 345 -0.32 8.02 -3.86
CA GLY A 345 0.90 7.44 -4.40
C GLY A 345 1.93 8.52 -4.81
N TYR A 346 2.60 8.30 -5.93
CA TYR A 346 3.65 9.19 -6.44
C TYR A 346 3.15 10.51 -7.07
N GLU A 347 1.90 10.94 -6.82
CA GLU A 347 1.25 11.97 -7.63
C GLU A 347 0.76 13.20 -6.89
N GLU A 348 1.18 13.46 -5.67
CA GLU A 348 0.84 14.73 -5.07
C GLU A 348 1.53 15.89 -5.79
N SER A 349 0.70 16.85 -6.21
CA SER A 349 1.21 18.10 -6.76
C SER A 349 1.85 18.91 -5.64
N ASN A 350 3.16 18.99 -5.64
CA ASN A 350 3.86 20.02 -4.90
C ASN A 350 3.55 21.36 -5.59
N THR A 351 2.94 22.30 -4.90
CA THR A 351 2.84 23.68 -5.38
C THR A 351 4.26 24.25 -5.30
N GLY A 352 4.74 24.99 -6.30
CA GLY A 352 6.13 25.48 -6.39
C GLY A 352 6.65 26.30 -5.19
N ASP A 353 5.78 26.70 -4.26
CA ASP A 353 6.11 27.11 -2.89
C ASP A 353 5.78 25.91 -1.98
N ASN A 354 6.78 25.25 -1.44
CA ASN A 354 6.64 24.06 -0.56
C ASN A 354 6.02 24.41 0.81
N ARG A 355 5.24 25.50 0.89
CA ARG A 355 4.54 25.95 2.09
C ARG A 355 3.04 25.69 1.97
N VAL A 356 2.45 25.35 3.09
CA VAL A 356 1.01 25.14 3.25
C VAL A 356 0.57 25.71 4.59
N VAL A 357 -0.71 25.99 4.74
CA VAL A 357 -1.27 26.29 6.05
C VAL A 357 -1.72 24.98 6.67
N TYR A 358 -1.14 24.63 7.80
CA TYR A 358 -1.47 23.43 8.53
C TYR A 358 -1.90 23.81 9.96
N ASN A 359 -3.15 23.50 10.31
CA ASN A 359 -3.76 23.87 11.57
C ASN A 359 -3.59 25.37 11.88
N GLY A 360 -3.84 26.23 10.89
CA GLY A 360 -3.77 27.68 11.01
C GLY A 360 -2.37 28.29 10.89
N ASN A 361 -1.32 27.51 10.78
CA ASN A 361 0.05 28.00 10.69
C ASN A 361 0.64 27.76 9.30
N LEU A 362 1.35 28.75 8.75
CA LEU A 362 2.12 28.61 7.50
C LEU A 362 3.41 27.82 7.78
N VAL A 363 3.52 26.63 7.25
CA VAL A 363 4.62 25.70 7.49
C VAL A 363 5.16 25.08 6.19
N SER A 364 6.36 24.50 6.23
CA SER A 364 6.82 23.66 5.13
C SER A 364 5.97 22.38 5.06
N TYR A 365 5.59 21.97 3.85
CA TYR A 365 4.80 20.74 3.63
C TYR A 365 5.53 19.48 4.13
N ASP A 366 6.86 19.47 4.07
CA ASP A 366 7.72 18.38 4.58
C ASP A 366 7.60 18.16 6.11
N SER A 367 7.13 19.19 6.83
CA SER A 367 6.91 19.10 8.28
C SER A 367 5.53 18.55 8.66
N VAL A 368 4.63 18.46 7.69
CA VAL A 368 3.27 17.98 7.91
C VAL A 368 3.26 16.46 8.07
N PRO A 369 2.65 15.89 9.14
CA PRO A 369 2.54 14.44 9.30
C PRO A 369 1.75 13.82 8.14
N VAL A 370 2.09 12.58 7.75
CA VAL A 370 1.33 11.84 6.73
C VAL A 370 -0.05 11.44 7.30
N ALA A 371 -1.11 11.75 6.59
CA ALA A 371 -2.49 11.62 7.09
C ALA A 371 -2.88 10.17 7.42
N ASP A 372 -2.45 9.20 6.61
CA ASP A 372 -2.87 7.81 6.71
C ASP A 372 -2.36 7.06 7.94
N PHE A 373 -1.31 7.59 8.59
CA PHE A 373 -0.69 6.99 9.77
C PHE A 373 -0.98 7.80 11.04
N ASN A 374 -2.16 8.40 11.11
CA ASN A 374 -2.60 9.15 12.29
C ASN A 374 -3.31 8.29 13.36
N ASN A 375 -3.05 6.99 13.37
CA ASN A 375 -3.42 6.08 14.45
C ASN A 375 -2.16 5.62 15.17
N PRO A 376 -1.57 6.44 16.03
CA PRO A 376 -0.27 6.11 16.57
C PRO A 376 -0.29 4.87 17.45
N LEU A 377 -1.36 4.64 18.22
CA LEU A 377 -1.42 3.50 19.13
C LEU A 377 -2.60 2.58 18.80
N LYS A 378 -2.26 1.29 18.65
CA LYS A 378 -3.22 0.19 18.53
C LYS A 378 -2.84 -0.90 19.52
N ILE A 379 -3.82 -1.40 20.26
CA ILE A 379 -3.67 -2.50 21.22
C ILE A 379 -4.59 -3.62 20.77
N SER A 380 -4.02 -4.81 20.54
CA SER A 380 -4.79 -5.99 20.16
C SER A 380 -4.59 -7.10 21.20
N LEU A 381 -5.67 -7.66 21.69
CA LEU A 381 -5.69 -8.87 22.49
C LEU A 381 -6.26 -10.00 21.65
N ASN A 382 -5.40 -10.98 21.35
CA ASN A 382 -5.79 -12.23 20.69
C ASN A 382 -5.93 -13.31 21.75
N MET A 383 -6.98 -14.13 21.66
CA MET A 383 -7.23 -15.20 22.61
C MET A 383 -7.90 -16.39 21.91
N ASP A 384 -7.15 -17.47 21.78
CA ASP A 384 -7.62 -18.69 21.16
C ASP A 384 -7.88 -19.77 22.20
N PHE A 385 -9.04 -20.43 22.10
CA PHE A 385 -9.44 -21.54 22.92
C PHE A 385 -9.58 -22.78 22.02
N THR A 386 -8.76 -23.79 22.26
CA THR A 386 -8.77 -25.05 21.47
C THR A 386 -9.21 -26.20 22.35
N HIS A 387 -10.37 -26.80 22.03
CA HIS A 387 -10.82 -28.04 22.65
C HIS A 387 -10.40 -29.23 21.80
N GLN A 388 -9.28 -29.84 22.16
CA GLN A 388 -8.63 -30.91 21.42
C GLN A 388 -9.55 -32.10 21.09
N PRO A 389 -10.36 -32.64 22.03
CA PRO A 389 -11.19 -33.81 21.76
C PRO A 389 -12.28 -33.60 20.71
N SER A 390 -12.82 -32.39 20.60
CA SER A 390 -13.89 -32.10 19.62
C SER A 390 -13.36 -31.53 18.30
N GLY A 391 -12.09 -31.06 18.26
CA GLY A 391 -11.56 -30.29 17.14
C GLY A 391 -12.16 -28.89 16.99
N LEU A 392 -12.69 -28.33 18.10
CA LEU A 392 -13.25 -27.00 18.13
C LEU A 392 -12.19 -25.97 18.51
N VAL A 393 -12.13 -24.89 17.73
CA VAL A 393 -11.27 -23.72 17.99
C VAL A 393 -12.14 -22.46 18.04
N TRP A 394 -12.06 -21.73 19.11
CA TRP A 394 -12.71 -20.43 19.25
C TRP A 394 -11.66 -19.34 19.37
N ALA A 395 -11.46 -18.55 18.31
CA ALA A 395 -10.52 -17.48 18.19
C ALA A 395 -11.20 -16.12 18.38
N ASN A 396 -10.55 -15.23 19.14
CA ASN A 396 -11.06 -13.91 19.46
C ASN A 396 -9.95 -12.87 19.27
N THR A 397 -10.28 -11.74 18.66
CA THR A 397 -9.42 -10.57 18.56
C THR A 397 -10.16 -9.34 19.01
N LEU A 398 -9.73 -8.77 20.13
CA LEU A 398 -10.22 -7.50 20.63
C LEU A 398 -9.19 -6.42 20.29
N THR A 399 -9.59 -5.41 19.51
CA THR A 399 -8.70 -4.35 19.07
C THR A 399 -9.21 -2.99 19.53
N TRP A 400 -8.41 -2.33 20.36
CA TRP A 400 -8.58 -0.91 20.65
C TRP A 400 -7.61 -0.08 19.82
N GLN A 401 -8.10 1.01 19.25
CA GLN A 401 -7.35 1.93 18.42
C GLN A 401 -7.52 3.35 18.94
N GLU A 402 -6.41 4.06 19.13
CA GLU A 402 -6.41 5.45 19.57
C GLU A 402 -7.17 6.34 18.58
N ALA A 403 -7.66 7.47 19.08
CA ALA A 403 -8.31 8.50 18.30
C ALA A 403 -7.46 8.92 17.10
N ARG A 404 -8.02 8.79 15.90
CA ARG A 404 -7.38 9.09 14.63
C ARG A 404 -7.52 10.57 14.28
N LYS A 405 -6.55 11.12 13.56
CA LYS A 405 -6.68 12.42 12.92
C LYS A 405 -6.91 12.23 11.43
N ALA A 406 -8.04 12.74 10.93
CA ALA A 406 -8.30 12.87 9.51
C ALA A 406 -7.85 14.24 9.02
N ARG A 407 -7.16 14.28 7.89
CA ARG A 407 -6.72 15.56 7.28
C ARG A 407 -7.73 16.04 6.27
N ILE A 408 -8.22 17.26 6.46
CA ILE A 408 -9.18 17.90 5.60
C ILE A 408 -8.49 19.05 4.85
N ILE A 409 -8.78 19.18 3.55
CA ILE A 409 -8.40 20.37 2.78
C ILE A 409 -9.54 21.38 2.94
N LEU A 410 -9.22 22.55 3.52
CA LEU A 410 -10.22 23.59 3.73
C LEU A 410 -10.56 24.29 2.41
N GLY A 411 -11.83 24.30 2.07
CA GLY A 411 -12.39 25.16 1.03
C GLY A 411 -12.75 26.55 1.56
N LYS A 412 -12.85 27.57 0.68
CA LYS A 412 -13.18 28.97 1.06
C LYS A 412 -14.47 29.15 1.85
N MET A 413 -15.39 28.19 1.79
CA MET A 413 -16.66 28.20 2.54
C MET A 413 -16.54 27.59 3.95
N ASN A 414 -15.40 27.00 4.29
CA ASN A 414 -15.18 26.42 5.61
C ASN A 414 -14.88 27.54 6.62
N ALA A 415 -15.49 27.48 7.81
CA ALA A 415 -15.31 28.51 8.85
C ALA A 415 -13.85 28.62 9.36
N GLN A 416 -13.05 27.58 9.21
CA GLN A 416 -11.64 27.55 9.61
C GLN A 416 -10.70 28.06 8.50
N TYR A 417 -11.26 28.41 7.30
CA TYR A 417 -10.46 28.92 6.19
C TYR A 417 -9.93 30.32 6.48
N ILE A 418 -8.62 30.52 6.32
CA ILE A 418 -7.96 31.81 6.57
C ILE A 418 -7.75 32.54 5.24
N SER A 419 -8.48 33.61 5.01
CA SER A 419 -8.47 34.37 3.76
C SER A 419 -7.12 35.04 3.46
N GLU A 420 -6.35 35.38 4.49
CA GLU A 420 -5.00 35.93 4.36
C GLU A 420 -4.04 34.97 3.64
N TYR A 421 -4.26 33.65 3.77
CA TYR A 421 -3.47 32.61 3.15
C TYR A 421 -4.17 31.97 1.93
N SER A 422 -4.95 32.75 1.18
CA SER A 422 -5.71 32.25 0.02
C SER A 422 -4.86 31.64 -1.09
N ASP A 423 -3.58 31.99 -1.16
CA ASP A 423 -2.62 31.51 -2.15
C ASP A 423 -2.01 30.13 -1.77
N TYR A 424 -2.26 29.67 -0.55
CA TYR A 424 -1.75 28.41 -0.04
C TYR A 424 -2.88 27.40 0.17
N LYS A 425 -2.57 26.11 -0.07
CA LYS A 425 -3.47 25.03 0.35
C LYS A 425 -3.54 25.01 1.87
N GLN A 426 -4.75 24.93 2.40
CA GLN A 426 -4.98 24.92 3.84
C GLN A 426 -5.50 23.56 4.28
N TYR A 427 -4.82 23.01 5.28
CA TYR A 427 -5.12 21.70 5.85
C TYR A 427 -5.43 21.84 7.33
N VAL A 428 -6.39 21.07 7.81
CA VAL A 428 -6.70 20.90 9.23
C VAL A 428 -6.79 19.42 9.55
N ASP A 429 -6.29 19.02 10.70
CA ASP A 429 -6.49 17.67 11.22
C ASP A 429 -7.69 17.68 12.16
N GLU A 430 -8.77 17.01 11.77
CA GLU A 430 -9.91 16.72 12.63
C GLU A 430 -9.69 15.42 13.39
N LYS A 431 -10.08 15.40 14.66
CA LYS A 431 -9.96 14.25 15.52
C LYS A 431 -11.17 13.35 15.32
N LEU A 432 -10.94 12.11 14.87
CA LEU A 432 -11.91 11.03 14.89
C LEU A 432 -11.80 10.28 16.20
N ASP A 433 -12.90 9.72 16.68
CA ASP A 433 -12.94 9.01 17.97
C ASP A 433 -12.08 7.73 17.96
N SER A 434 -11.65 7.33 19.16
CA SER A 434 -11.07 6.01 19.37
C SER A 434 -12.11 4.92 19.10
N SER A 435 -11.66 3.75 18.69
CA SER A 435 -12.55 2.63 18.41
C SER A 435 -12.14 1.38 19.17
N LEU A 436 -13.14 0.57 19.50
CA LEU A 436 -12.97 -0.78 20.03
C LEU A 436 -13.77 -1.74 19.15
N THR A 437 -13.09 -2.72 18.56
CA THR A 437 -13.73 -3.79 17.78
C THR A 437 -13.44 -5.13 18.41
N TRP A 438 -14.39 -6.05 18.26
CA TRP A 438 -14.22 -7.45 18.64
C TRP A 438 -14.61 -8.31 17.45
N ASP A 439 -13.65 -9.12 17.00
CA ASP A 439 -13.83 -10.13 15.96
C ASP A 439 -13.75 -11.51 16.59
N THR A 440 -14.62 -12.40 16.18
CA THR A 440 -14.64 -13.78 16.70
C THR A 440 -14.83 -14.79 15.58
N ARG A 441 -14.12 -15.90 15.67
CA ARG A 441 -14.20 -17.04 14.77
C ARG A 441 -14.37 -18.33 15.54
N LEU A 442 -15.38 -19.11 15.15
CA LEU A 442 -15.57 -20.47 15.64
C LEU A 442 -15.30 -21.43 14.51
N SER A 443 -14.28 -22.29 14.66
CA SER A 443 -13.88 -23.29 13.68
C SER A 443 -14.07 -24.69 14.27
N TRP A 444 -14.62 -25.59 13.49
CA TRP A 444 -14.80 -26.98 13.88
C TRP A 444 -14.24 -27.92 12.82
N THR A 445 -13.28 -28.77 13.25
CA THR A 445 -12.71 -29.86 12.44
C THR A 445 -13.13 -31.18 13.06
N PRO A 446 -14.20 -31.83 12.56
CA PRO A 446 -14.74 -33.05 13.14
C PRO A 446 -13.69 -34.16 13.19
N GLN A 447 -13.43 -34.69 14.40
CA GLN A 447 -12.39 -35.71 14.59
C GLN A 447 -12.74 -37.05 13.89
N PHE A 448 -14.03 -37.31 13.63
CA PHE A 448 -14.47 -38.50 12.94
C PHE A 448 -14.29 -38.43 11.41
N LEU A 449 -14.00 -37.25 10.85
CA LEU A 449 -13.68 -37.03 9.44
C LEU A 449 -12.21 -36.69 9.20
N LYS A 450 -11.29 -37.15 10.07
CA LYS A 450 -9.86 -36.86 9.98
C LYS A 450 -9.21 -37.12 8.62
N GLN A 451 -9.69 -38.15 7.91
CA GLN A 451 -9.16 -38.48 6.57
C GLN A 451 -9.56 -37.46 5.49
N GLN A 452 -10.62 -36.69 5.71
CA GLN A 452 -11.17 -35.74 4.74
C GLN A 452 -10.83 -34.29 5.07
N ASN A 453 -10.14 -34.02 6.20
CA ASN A 453 -9.74 -32.68 6.66
C ASN A 453 -10.84 -31.61 6.43
N LEU A 454 -12.11 -31.94 6.76
CA LEU A 454 -13.21 -31.01 6.68
C LEU A 454 -13.10 -30.00 7.82
N THR A 455 -13.18 -28.71 7.50
CA THR A 455 -13.28 -27.63 8.50
C THR A 455 -14.47 -26.75 8.16
N ILE A 456 -15.30 -26.47 9.15
CA ILE A 456 -16.42 -25.52 9.06
C ILE A 456 -16.09 -24.36 9.99
N SER A 457 -16.13 -23.13 9.49
CA SER A 457 -15.83 -21.93 10.26
C SER A 457 -16.93 -20.90 10.13
N ALA A 458 -17.28 -20.24 11.23
CA ALA A 458 -18.17 -19.09 11.27
C ALA A 458 -17.44 -17.90 11.87
N ASP A 459 -17.42 -16.77 11.15
CA ASP A 459 -16.81 -15.52 11.58
C ASP A 459 -17.89 -14.48 11.85
N ILE A 460 -17.72 -13.73 12.91
CA ILE A 460 -18.44 -12.49 13.18
C ILE A 460 -17.41 -11.38 13.34
N LEU A 461 -17.31 -10.51 12.35
CA LEU A 461 -16.46 -9.34 12.39
C LEU A 461 -17.23 -8.19 13.03
N ASN A 462 -16.55 -7.41 13.86
CA ASN A 462 -17.11 -6.27 14.58
C ASN A 462 -18.38 -6.67 15.38
N VAL A 463 -18.25 -7.67 16.27
CA VAL A 463 -19.35 -8.17 17.14
C VAL A 463 -20.07 -7.04 17.88
N LEU A 464 -19.31 -6.01 18.31
CA LEU A 464 -19.83 -4.87 19.04
C LEU A 464 -20.64 -3.89 18.16
N ASP A 465 -20.60 -4.07 16.83
CA ASP A 465 -21.17 -3.15 15.85
C ASP A 465 -20.66 -1.70 16.03
N SER A 466 -19.39 -1.58 16.39
CA SER A 466 -18.75 -0.30 16.66
C SER A 466 -18.67 0.52 15.39
N LYS A 467 -19.09 1.79 15.45
CA LYS A 467 -18.96 2.75 14.36
C LYS A 467 -17.56 3.35 14.37
N THR A 468 -16.67 2.79 13.54
CA THR A 468 -15.30 3.27 13.42
C THR A 468 -15.21 4.24 12.26
N ALA A 469 -15.04 5.52 12.54
CA ALA A 469 -14.80 6.53 11.51
C ALA A 469 -13.41 6.33 10.90
N VAL A 470 -13.33 6.20 9.57
CA VAL A 470 -12.08 5.98 8.83
C VAL A 470 -11.61 7.22 8.09
N ASP A 471 -12.52 8.13 7.77
CA ASP A 471 -12.24 9.39 7.08
C ASP A 471 -13.33 10.42 7.34
N THR A 472 -13.11 11.65 6.94
CA THR A 472 -14.12 12.72 6.95
C THR A 472 -14.01 13.57 5.69
N THR A 473 -15.15 14.04 5.18
CA THR A 473 -15.20 14.90 4.01
C THR A 473 -14.89 16.36 4.36
N ASN A 474 -14.64 17.20 3.36
CA ASN A 474 -14.45 18.66 3.52
C ASN A 474 -15.64 19.37 4.20
N THR A 475 -16.76 18.70 4.32
CA THR A 475 -17.99 19.17 4.98
C THR A 475 -18.19 18.57 6.38
N GLY A 476 -17.24 17.81 6.88
CA GLY A 476 -17.29 17.20 8.23
C GLY A 476 -18.16 15.93 8.31
N VAL A 477 -18.54 15.32 7.18
CA VAL A 477 -19.28 14.06 7.18
C VAL A 477 -18.29 12.90 7.30
N ALA A 478 -18.42 12.08 8.34
CA ALA A 478 -17.55 10.93 8.57
C ALA A 478 -17.90 9.75 7.64
N THR A 479 -16.87 9.09 7.13
CA THR A 479 -16.97 7.78 6.47
C THR A 479 -16.62 6.71 7.49
N TYR A 480 -17.40 5.64 7.54
CA TYR A 480 -17.24 4.58 8.54
C TYR A 480 -16.74 3.29 7.90
N ALA A 481 -15.98 2.51 8.68
CA ALA A 481 -15.67 1.12 8.35
C ALA A 481 -16.95 0.28 8.32
N SER A 482 -16.87 -0.92 7.74
CA SER A 482 -17.99 -1.87 7.71
C SER A 482 -18.49 -2.16 9.13
N GLY A 483 -19.79 -2.17 9.32
CA GLY A 483 -20.45 -2.63 10.54
C GLY A 483 -20.28 -4.13 10.74
N ARG A 484 -21.09 -4.72 11.62
CA ARG A 484 -21.05 -6.16 11.88
C ARG A 484 -21.26 -7.00 10.62
N THR A 485 -20.35 -7.94 10.38
CA THR A 485 -20.36 -8.78 9.18
C THR A 485 -20.25 -10.26 9.59
N PHE A 486 -20.98 -11.13 8.88
CA PHE A 486 -21.02 -12.57 9.14
C PHE A 486 -20.46 -13.32 7.93
N TRP A 487 -19.61 -14.31 8.19
CA TRP A 487 -19.08 -15.20 7.17
C TRP A 487 -19.26 -16.66 7.60
N LEU A 488 -19.50 -17.51 6.64
CA LEU A 488 -19.49 -18.96 6.81
C LEU A 488 -18.55 -19.55 5.77
N ASP A 489 -17.56 -20.31 6.22
CA ASP A 489 -16.59 -20.98 5.38
C ASP A 489 -16.63 -22.48 5.60
N VAL A 490 -16.55 -23.24 4.51
CA VAL A 490 -16.44 -24.70 4.53
C VAL A 490 -15.26 -25.08 3.65
N SER A 491 -14.21 -25.62 4.25
CA SER A 491 -13.02 -26.06 3.53
C SER A 491 -12.81 -27.57 3.68
N MET A 492 -12.35 -28.20 2.62
CA MET A 492 -12.05 -29.63 2.57
C MET A 492 -10.75 -29.83 1.79
N LYS A 493 -9.81 -30.59 2.37
CA LYS A 493 -8.57 -30.98 1.69
C LYS A 493 -8.66 -32.46 1.31
N PHE A 494 -8.40 -32.74 0.05
CA PHE A 494 -8.36 -34.08 -0.51
C PHE A 494 -6.93 -34.63 -0.55
#